data_e8f623b124a0fb8d5c8b0d3c194ea787
#
_entry.id   e8f623b124a0fb8d5c8b0d3c194ea787
#
_cell.length_a   1.000
_cell.length_b   1.000
_cell.length_c   1.000
_cell.angle_alpha   90.00
_cell.angle_beta   90.00
_cell.angle_gamma   90.00
#
_symmetry.space_group_name_H-M   'P 1'
#
loop_
_entity.id
_entity.type
_entity.pdbx_description
1 polymer ?
#
loop_
_entity_poly.entity_id
_entity_poly.type
_entity_poly.pdbx_seq_one_letter_code
_entity_poly.pdbx_strand_id
1 'polypeptide(L)'
;MLELTRAIESGRNLRQMENIAQLAFYRKGTCKLDGALVLHSYERCLEEPRSFAENFHQIEIHANMLTPKTLVEPVGDGYVRVNPPLPPATTEEMDSFWDLPFTKKPHPRYKGKRIPAYDMIKDSIITHRGCFGGCNFCTIAAHQGKFIQSRSEESILKEVRELAAMPEFRGNISDLGAPTANMYGMHGKDPSRCAVCRRKSCLFPSPCSNMDRNHERVLALYRRVDAVKGIRHSYIGSGVRYDLFLDEKGFVDGSGKKYLRELMLHHTSGRLKVAPEHTEDKVLYYMAKPSFRLFERLRAEFDKINREEGTHTELVPYFISSHPGCTLQDMRKLASNKSLKGIWMEQVQDFMPTPMTTSSIMFCTGLDPRTMKEVFVEHDPERKKEQKSLFFRK
;
A
#
# COMPACT_ATOMS: atom_id res chain seq x y z
N MET A 1 -0.26 -21.04 8.46
CA MET A 1 0.49 -21.35 9.71
C MET A 1 -0.31 -22.24 10.66
N LEU A 2 -1.50 -21.86 11.11
CA LEU A 2 -2.30 -22.64 12.06
C LEU A 2 -2.56 -24.08 11.60
N GLU A 3 -2.94 -24.29 10.34
CA GLU A 3 -3.16 -25.63 9.76
C GLU A 3 -1.86 -26.46 9.76
N LEU A 4 -0.73 -25.82 9.43
CA LEU A 4 0.58 -26.47 9.48
C LEU A 4 0.97 -26.87 10.90
N THR A 5 0.75 -25.99 11.89
CA THR A 5 1.01 -26.26 13.30
C THR A 5 0.17 -27.43 13.80
N ARG A 6 -1.14 -27.43 13.53
CA ARG A 6 -2.04 -28.55 13.88
C ARG A 6 -1.62 -29.87 13.23
N ALA A 7 -1.09 -29.81 12.01
CA ALA A 7 -0.58 -31.00 11.35
C ALA A 7 0.68 -31.55 12.03
N ILE A 8 1.59 -30.68 12.44
CA ILE A 8 2.78 -31.06 13.22
C ILE A 8 2.37 -31.69 14.55
N GLU A 9 1.47 -31.04 15.28
CA GLU A 9 0.93 -31.55 16.57
C GLU A 9 0.26 -32.92 16.44
N SER A 10 -0.41 -33.17 15.31
CA SER A 10 -1.06 -34.45 15.02
C SER A 10 -0.11 -35.50 14.41
N GLY A 11 1.19 -35.23 14.33
CA GLY A 11 2.20 -36.17 13.81
C GLY A 11 2.10 -36.44 12.31
N ARG A 12 1.40 -35.59 11.53
CA ARG A 12 1.30 -35.77 10.08
C ARG A 12 2.64 -35.52 9.40
N ASN A 13 2.92 -36.29 8.37
CA ASN A 13 4.12 -36.08 7.56
C ASN A 13 3.97 -34.80 6.70
N LEU A 14 4.75 -33.77 7.04
CA LEU A 14 4.73 -32.49 6.33
C LEU A 14 5.04 -32.62 4.84
N ARG A 15 5.85 -33.61 4.44
CA ARG A 15 6.16 -33.85 3.02
C ARG A 15 4.95 -34.29 2.18
N GLN A 16 3.88 -34.75 2.83
CA GLN A 16 2.63 -35.16 2.18
C GLN A 16 1.56 -34.07 2.18
N MET A 17 1.84 -32.93 2.82
CA MET A 17 0.88 -31.82 2.96
C MET A 17 1.02 -30.81 1.81
N GLU A 18 0.52 -31.18 0.64
CA GLU A 18 0.66 -30.36 -0.55
C GLU A 18 -0.48 -29.38 -0.82
N ASN A 19 -1.61 -29.51 -0.10
CA ASN A 19 -2.85 -28.77 -0.40
C ASN A 19 -3.13 -27.63 0.58
N ILE A 20 -2.17 -27.25 1.41
CA ILE A 20 -2.33 -26.09 2.30
C ILE A 20 -2.26 -24.80 1.46
N ALA A 21 -3.23 -23.91 1.68
CA ALA A 21 -3.25 -22.61 1.02
C ALA A 21 -1.98 -21.79 1.35
N GLN A 22 -1.48 -21.06 0.36
CA GLN A 22 -0.25 -20.24 0.44
C GLN A 22 1.05 -21.03 0.70
N LEU A 23 1.00 -22.37 0.67
CA LEU A 23 2.20 -23.17 0.82
C LEU A 23 3.00 -23.13 -0.48
N ALA A 24 4.31 -22.89 -0.35
CA ALA A 24 5.29 -23.08 -1.42
C ALA A 24 6.21 -24.24 -1.04
N PHE A 25 6.49 -25.14 -1.98
CA PHE A 25 7.36 -26.28 -1.76
C PHE A 25 8.03 -26.75 -3.05
N TYR A 26 9.19 -27.39 -2.90
CA TYR A 26 9.93 -28.02 -3.99
C TYR A 26 9.61 -29.53 -4.07
N ARG A 27 9.53 -30.06 -5.33
CA ARG A 27 9.45 -31.48 -5.64
C ARG A 27 10.35 -31.84 -6.81
N LYS A 28 10.92 -33.04 -6.77
CA LYS A 28 11.64 -33.62 -7.92
C LYS A 28 10.69 -34.09 -9.00
N GLY A 29 11.13 -34.05 -10.24
CA GLY A 29 10.38 -34.49 -11.41
C GLY A 29 9.45 -33.40 -11.97
N THR A 30 8.40 -33.79 -12.69
CA THR A 30 7.46 -32.87 -13.37
C THR A 30 6.14 -32.76 -12.62
N CYS A 31 5.60 -31.55 -12.54
CA CYS A 31 4.27 -31.32 -12.00
C CYS A 31 3.18 -31.76 -12.98
N LYS A 32 2.29 -32.65 -12.54
CA LYS A 32 1.14 -33.15 -13.33
C LYS A 32 -0.21 -32.56 -12.87
N LEU A 33 -0.20 -31.36 -12.26
CA LEU A 33 -1.41 -30.73 -11.75
C LEU A 33 -2.18 -30.03 -12.88
N ASP A 34 -3.36 -30.55 -13.21
CA ASP A 34 -4.24 -29.95 -14.21
C ASP A 34 -4.68 -28.54 -13.77
N GLY A 35 -4.68 -27.61 -14.75
CA GLY A 35 -5.10 -26.23 -14.50
C GLY A 35 -4.07 -25.34 -13.80
N ALA A 36 -2.90 -25.87 -13.39
CA ALA A 36 -1.80 -25.05 -12.90
C ALA A 36 -1.24 -24.14 -14.01
N LEU A 37 -0.74 -22.98 -13.64
CA LEU A 37 0.02 -22.10 -14.52
C LEU A 37 1.50 -22.44 -14.39
N VAL A 38 2.07 -22.99 -15.47
CA VAL A 38 3.50 -23.26 -15.56
C VAL A 38 4.22 -22.02 -16.06
N LEU A 39 5.18 -21.56 -15.28
CA LEU A 39 6.05 -20.42 -15.57
C LEU A 39 7.27 -20.86 -16.39
N HIS A 40 8.02 -19.90 -16.94
CA HIS A 40 9.36 -20.18 -17.45
C HIS A 40 10.25 -20.72 -16.33
N SER A 41 11.21 -21.59 -16.66
CA SER A 41 12.10 -22.15 -15.65
C SER A 41 13.00 -21.08 -14.99
N TYR A 42 13.45 -21.37 -13.78
CA TYR A 42 14.37 -20.51 -13.03
C TYR A 42 15.63 -20.21 -13.83
N GLU A 43 16.24 -21.23 -14.46
CA GLU A 43 17.44 -21.10 -15.27
C GLU A 43 17.22 -20.17 -16.46
N ARG A 44 16.09 -20.33 -17.17
CA ARG A 44 15.73 -19.45 -18.27
C ARG A 44 15.54 -18.01 -17.81
N CYS A 45 14.96 -17.80 -16.64
CA CYS A 45 14.80 -16.44 -16.08
C CYS A 45 16.12 -15.78 -15.70
N LEU A 46 17.16 -16.56 -15.35
CA LEU A 46 18.50 -16.03 -15.11
C LEU A 46 19.20 -15.57 -16.39
N GLU A 47 18.96 -16.27 -17.50
CA GLU A 47 19.59 -16.01 -18.79
C GLU A 47 18.83 -14.95 -19.60
N GLU A 48 17.50 -14.95 -19.53
CA GLU A 48 16.62 -14.11 -20.31
C GLU A 48 15.81 -13.13 -19.44
N PRO A 49 16.19 -11.85 -19.34
CA PRO A 49 15.45 -10.84 -18.58
C PRO A 49 13.97 -10.74 -18.95
N ARG A 50 13.66 -11.02 -20.23
CA ARG A 50 12.27 -11.02 -20.72
C ARG A 50 11.45 -12.14 -20.09
N SER A 51 11.98 -13.36 -20.00
CA SER A 51 11.29 -14.50 -19.38
C SER A 51 11.04 -14.23 -17.88
N PHE A 52 11.97 -13.59 -17.20
CA PHE A 52 11.78 -13.15 -15.82
C PHE A 52 10.66 -12.10 -15.70
N ALA A 53 10.60 -11.11 -16.60
CA ALA A 53 9.55 -10.10 -16.61
C ALA A 53 8.17 -10.71 -16.90
N GLU A 54 8.09 -11.69 -17.81
CA GLU A 54 6.86 -12.43 -18.17
C GLU A 54 6.37 -13.26 -16.96
N ASN A 55 7.25 -14.00 -16.29
CA ASN A 55 6.92 -14.73 -15.05
C ASN A 55 6.35 -13.80 -13.99
N PHE A 56 7.05 -12.67 -13.73
CA PHE A 56 6.57 -11.71 -12.74
C PHE A 56 5.19 -11.15 -13.08
N HIS A 57 4.94 -10.85 -14.36
CA HIS A 57 3.63 -10.36 -14.79
C HIS A 57 2.51 -11.36 -14.49
N GLN A 58 2.75 -12.66 -14.74
CA GLN A 58 1.80 -13.71 -14.40
C GLN A 58 1.59 -13.84 -12.88
N ILE A 59 2.68 -13.82 -12.11
CA ILE A 59 2.63 -13.86 -10.64
C ILE A 59 1.82 -12.67 -10.11
N GLU A 60 2.06 -11.45 -10.62
CA GLU A 60 1.35 -10.25 -10.21
C GLU A 60 -0.15 -10.30 -10.51
N ILE A 61 -0.53 -10.80 -11.70
CA ILE A 61 -1.95 -10.99 -12.05
C ILE A 61 -2.61 -11.94 -11.06
N HIS A 62 -2.00 -13.10 -10.82
CA HIS A 62 -2.57 -14.12 -9.95
C HIS A 62 -2.60 -13.69 -8.47
N ALA A 63 -1.60 -12.94 -8.00
CA ALA A 63 -1.60 -12.37 -6.64
C ALA A 63 -2.74 -11.36 -6.40
N ASN A 64 -3.33 -10.81 -7.46
CA ASN A 64 -4.40 -9.81 -7.38
C ASN A 64 -5.80 -10.36 -7.73
N MET A 65 -5.94 -11.68 -7.94
CA MET A 65 -7.21 -12.36 -8.20
C MET A 65 -7.79 -12.95 -6.92
N LEU A 66 -9.12 -13.04 -6.84
CA LEU A 66 -9.81 -13.78 -5.75
C LEU A 66 -9.74 -15.30 -5.97
N THR A 67 -9.65 -15.74 -7.22
CA THR A 67 -9.55 -17.16 -7.60
C THR A 67 -8.30 -17.40 -8.44
N PRO A 68 -7.09 -17.30 -7.87
CA PRO A 68 -5.86 -17.50 -8.61
C PRO A 68 -5.61 -18.98 -8.91
N LYS A 69 -4.77 -19.25 -9.90
CA LYS A 69 -4.28 -20.60 -10.18
C LYS A 69 -3.10 -20.94 -9.26
N THR A 70 -2.85 -22.24 -9.08
CA THR A 70 -1.56 -22.73 -8.60
C THR A 70 -0.47 -22.35 -9.60
N LEU A 71 0.65 -21.83 -9.10
CA LEU A 71 1.81 -21.52 -9.94
C LEU A 71 2.85 -22.63 -9.80
N VAL A 72 3.51 -22.95 -10.91
CA VAL A 72 4.55 -23.97 -10.97
C VAL A 72 5.74 -23.41 -11.74
N GLU A 73 6.89 -23.34 -11.10
CA GLU A 73 8.15 -22.90 -11.72
C GLU A 73 9.10 -24.11 -11.80
N PRO A 74 9.51 -24.55 -12.99
CA PRO A 74 10.56 -25.58 -13.14
C PRO A 74 11.90 -25.05 -12.60
N VAL A 75 12.63 -25.88 -11.85
CA VAL A 75 13.94 -25.56 -11.24
C VAL A 75 14.78 -26.83 -11.21
N GLY A 76 15.90 -26.87 -11.94
CA GLY A 76 16.79 -28.03 -11.99
C GLY A 76 16.07 -29.31 -12.39
N ASP A 77 16.18 -30.36 -11.56
CA ASP A 77 15.54 -31.67 -11.79
C ASP A 77 14.11 -31.75 -11.21
N GLY A 78 13.50 -30.59 -10.84
CA GLY A 78 12.19 -30.54 -10.21
C GLY A 78 11.43 -29.27 -10.50
N TYR A 79 10.61 -28.88 -9.54
CA TYR A 79 9.77 -27.67 -9.61
C TYR A 79 9.46 -27.10 -8.23
N VAL A 80 9.24 -25.79 -8.19
CA VAL A 80 8.60 -25.11 -7.08
C VAL A 80 7.12 -24.95 -7.39
N ARG A 81 6.25 -25.44 -6.50
CA ARG A 81 4.79 -25.22 -6.56
C ARG A 81 4.39 -24.20 -5.51
N VAL A 82 3.58 -23.22 -5.91
CA VAL A 82 2.99 -22.22 -5.02
C VAL A 82 1.47 -22.35 -5.09
N ASN A 83 0.87 -22.72 -3.98
CA ASN A 83 -0.58 -22.85 -3.87
C ASN A 83 -1.26 -21.48 -3.82
N PRO A 84 -2.53 -21.37 -4.27
CA PRO A 84 -3.32 -20.16 -4.16
C PRO A 84 -3.40 -19.65 -2.72
N PRO A 85 -3.46 -18.31 -2.53
CA PRO A 85 -3.71 -17.72 -1.22
C PRO A 85 -5.11 -18.04 -0.70
N LEU A 86 -5.31 -17.88 0.61
CA LEU A 86 -6.63 -17.83 1.20
C LEU A 86 -7.40 -16.61 0.64
N PRO A 87 -8.74 -16.66 0.60
CA PRO A 87 -9.55 -15.49 0.35
C PRO A 87 -9.20 -14.35 1.34
N PRO A 88 -9.47 -13.08 0.98
CA PRO A 88 -9.37 -11.98 1.94
C PRO A 88 -10.18 -12.28 3.19
N ALA A 89 -9.64 -11.97 4.38
CA ALA A 89 -10.33 -12.20 5.64
C ALA A 89 -11.63 -11.39 5.71
N THR A 90 -12.66 -12.01 6.28
CA THR A 90 -13.92 -11.33 6.59
C THR A 90 -13.74 -10.35 7.75
N THR A 91 -14.73 -9.51 8.00
CA THR A 91 -14.70 -8.58 9.14
C THR A 91 -14.62 -9.34 10.47
N GLU A 92 -15.36 -10.46 10.60
CA GLU A 92 -15.37 -11.31 11.79
C GLU A 92 -14.01 -11.98 12.01
N GLU A 93 -13.37 -12.46 10.94
CA GLU A 93 -12.02 -13.01 11.01
C GLU A 93 -11.01 -11.93 11.40
N MET A 94 -11.11 -10.73 10.79
CA MET A 94 -10.28 -9.60 11.18
C MET A 94 -10.43 -9.25 12.65
N ASP A 95 -11.66 -9.14 13.15
CA ASP A 95 -11.93 -8.82 14.55
C ASP A 95 -11.36 -9.88 15.49
N SER A 96 -11.45 -11.17 15.13
CA SER A 96 -10.89 -12.27 15.92
C SER A 96 -9.37 -12.17 16.09
N PHE A 97 -8.63 -11.61 15.12
CA PHE A 97 -7.19 -11.38 15.23
C PHE A 97 -6.87 -10.26 16.23
N TRP A 98 -7.71 -9.22 16.28
CA TRP A 98 -7.54 -8.11 17.22
C TRP A 98 -8.09 -8.40 18.62
N ASP A 99 -8.94 -9.42 18.78
CA ASP A 99 -9.41 -9.90 20.07
C ASP A 99 -8.38 -10.74 20.83
N LEU A 100 -7.26 -11.10 20.20
CA LEU A 100 -6.16 -11.76 20.88
C LEU A 100 -5.57 -10.86 22.00
N PRO A 101 -5.12 -11.45 23.13
CA PRO A 101 -4.70 -10.69 24.30
C PRO A 101 -3.31 -10.05 24.12
N PHE A 102 -3.21 -9.09 23.22
CA PHE A 102 -1.98 -8.33 23.02
C PHE A 102 -1.71 -7.40 24.22
N THR A 103 -0.48 -7.44 24.72
CA THR A 103 -0.06 -6.59 25.84
C THR A 103 0.11 -5.12 25.43
N LYS A 104 0.25 -4.84 24.15
CA LYS A 104 0.59 -3.49 23.59
C LYS A 104 1.88 -2.89 24.18
N LYS A 105 2.74 -3.72 24.78
CA LYS A 105 4.01 -3.33 25.40
C LYS A 105 5.18 -4.03 24.74
N PRO A 106 6.41 -3.44 24.83
CA PRO A 106 7.61 -4.09 24.37
C PRO A 106 7.83 -5.44 25.06
N HIS A 107 8.46 -6.36 24.35
CA HIS A 107 8.83 -7.64 24.94
C HIS A 107 9.73 -7.44 26.19
N PRO A 108 9.56 -8.19 27.30
CA PRO A 108 10.30 -8.00 28.55
C PRO A 108 11.84 -7.95 28.43
N ARG A 109 12.41 -8.62 27.41
CA ARG A 109 13.87 -8.56 27.14
C ARG A 109 14.41 -7.15 26.87
N TYR A 110 13.52 -6.20 26.51
CA TYR A 110 13.88 -4.81 26.25
C TYR A 110 13.67 -3.90 27.48
N LYS A 111 13.41 -4.46 28.68
CA LYS A 111 13.24 -3.69 29.91
C LYS A 111 14.42 -2.73 30.11
N GLY A 112 14.12 -1.45 30.33
CA GLY A 112 15.10 -0.40 30.50
C GLY A 112 15.77 0.11 29.20
N LYS A 113 15.38 -0.40 28.03
CA LYS A 113 15.88 0.08 26.73
C LYS A 113 14.77 0.85 25.99
N ARG A 114 15.12 2.02 25.47
CA ARG A 114 14.23 2.77 24.58
C ARG A 114 14.19 2.09 23.21
N ILE A 115 12.98 1.93 22.65
CA ILE A 115 12.74 1.40 21.30
C ILE A 115 12.06 2.49 20.49
N PRO A 116 12.79 3.23 19.62
CA PRO A 116 12.23 4.35 18.87
C PRO A 116 11.02 3.96 18.02
N ALA A 117 11.06 2.77 17.39
CA ALA A 117 9.94 2.28 16.60
C ALA A 117 8.67 2.06 17.45
N TYR A 118 8.80 1.57 18.67
CA TYR A 118 7.67 1.43 19.59
C TYR A 118 7.09 2.78 19.97
N ASP A 119 7.94 3.77 20.29
CA ASP A 119 7.51 5.14 20.63
C ASP A 119 6.67 5.77 19.51
N MET A 120 6.95 5.41 18.25
CA MET A 120 6.22 5.94 17.09
C MET A 120 4.83 5.31 16.88
N ILE A 121 4.65 4.04 17.25
CA ILE A 121 3.46 3.27 16.89
C ILE A 121 2.57 2.87 18.07
N LYS A 122 3.04 3.00 19.32
CA LYS A 122 2.35 2.50 20.52
C LYS A 122 0.93 3.03 20.70
N ASP A 123 0.67 4.22 20.22
CA ASP A 123 -0.62 4.91 20.31
C ASP A 123 -1.34 4.94 18.95
N SER A 124 -1.04 3.99 18.04
CA SER A 124 -1.71 3.86 16.75
C SER A 124 -2.76 2.76 16.76
N ILE A 125 -3.81 2.95 15.95
CA ILE A 125 -4.92 2.00 15.78
C ILE A 125 -5.05 1.65 14.29
N ILE A 126 -4.95 0.37 13.97
CA ILE A 126 -5.13 -0.13 12.61
C ILE A 126 -6.61 -0.39 12.35
N THR A 127 -7.17 0.24 11.32
CA THR A 127 -8.60 0.11 10.96
C THR A 127 -8.86 -0.99 9.94
N HIS A 128 -7.91 -1.26 9.04
CA HIS A 128 -8.03 -2.27 7.98
C HIS A 128 -6.66 -2.72 7.47
N ARG A 129 -6.65 -3.77 6.67
CA ARG A 129 -5.52 -4.25 5.88
C ARG A 129 -5.85 -4.21 4.39
N GLY A 130 -4.79 -4.27 3.56
CA GLY A 130 -4.91 -4.23 2.11
C GLY A 130 -4.80 -2.83 1.53
N CYS A 131 -4.54 -2.77 0.22
CA CYS A 131 -4.50 -1.51 -0.54
C CYS A 131 -4.72 -1.79 -2.02
N PHE A 132 -5.80 -1.25 -2.58
CA PHE A 132 -6.10 -1.39 -4.02
C PHE A 132 -5.45 -0.31 -4.90
N GLY A 133 -4.57 0.49 -4.34
CA GLY A 133 -3.83 1.54 -5.08
C GLY A 133 -2.90 0.99 -6.16
N GLY A 134 -2.24 -0.13 -5.87
CA GLY A 134 -1.43 -0.87 -6.86
C GLY A 134 -0.23 -0.10 -7.40
N CYS A 135 0.37 0.80 -6.61
CA CYS A 135 1.59 1.52 -6.99
C CYS A 135 2.72 0.53 -7.30
N ASN A 136 3.44 0.75 -8.40
CA ASN A 136 4.41 -0.22 -8.92
C ASN A 136 5.66 -0.40 -8.06
N PHE A 137 5.96 0.55 -7.19
CA PHE A 137 7.12 0.53 -6.28
C PHE A 137 6.77 0.01 -4.87
N CYS A 138 5.47 -0.23 -4.58
CA CYS A 138 5.00 -0.51 -3.23
C CYS A 138 4.65 -1.99 -3.05
N THR A 139 5.11 -2.61 -1.95
CA THR A 139 4.85 -4.01 -1.62
C THR A 139 3.56 -4.25 -0.83
N ILE A 140 2.84 -3.21 -0.43
CA ILE A 140 1.67 -3.37 0.45
C ILE A 140 0.61 -4.28 -0.16
N ALA A 141 0.27 -4.09 -1.44
CA ALA A 141 -0.69 -4.96 -2.11
C ALA A 141 -0.20 -6.41 -2.23
N ALA A 142 1.11 -6.64 -2.41
CA ALA A 142 1.70 -7.98 -2.43
C ALA A 142 1.71 -8.64 -1.03
N HIS A 143 1.92 -7.85 0.03
CA HIS A 143 2.02 -8.34 1.41
C HIS A 143 0.67 -8.48 2.11
N GLN A 144 -0.24 -7.50 1.95
CA GLN A 144 -1.53 -7.46 2.64
C GLN A 144 -2.73 -7.77 1.73
N GLY A 145 -2.49 -7.90 0.44
CA GLY A 145 -3.52 -8.07 -0.58
C GLY A 145 -4.06 -6.76 -1.13
N LYS A 146 -4.72 -6.86 -2.26
CA LYS A 146 -5.39 -5.75 -2.94
C LYS A 146 -6.73 -5.40 -2.30
N PHE A 147 -7.46 -6.39 -1.81
CA PHE A 147 -8.81 -6.22 -1.26
C PHE A 147 -8.74 -5.69 0.17
N ILE A 148 -9.58 -4.71 0.47
CA ILE A 148 -9.63 -4.12 1.80
C ILE A 148 -10.32 -5.09 2.76
N GLN A 149 -9.67 -5.38 3.87
CA GLN A 149 -10.12 -6.24 4.93
C GLN A 149 -10.30 -5.36 6.17
N SER A 150 -11.50 -4.85 6.35
CA SER A 150 -11.81 -3.89 7.43
C SER A 150 -12.21 -4.60 8.71
N ARG A 151 -11.78 -4.05 9.83
CA ARG A 151 -12.33 -4.38 11.14
C ARG A 151 -13.72 -3.77 11.30
N SER A 152 -14.53 -4.35 12.17
CA SER A 152 -15.78 -3.70 12.59
C SER A 152 -15.48 -2.42 13.40
N GLU A 153 -16.43 -1.49 13.39
CA GLU A 153 -16.33 -0.30 14.23
C GLU A 153 -16.25 -0.66 15.72
N GLU A 154 -16.97 -1.71 16.16
CA GLU A 154 -16.95 -2.15 17.56
C GLU A 154 -15.59 -2.71 17.97
N SER A 155 -14.92 -3.50 17.12
CA SER A 155 -13.55 -3.97 17.36
C SER A 155 -12.58 -2.81 17.52
N ILE A 156 -12.68 -1.80 16.64
CA ILE A 156 -11.82 -0.59 16.69
C ILE A 156 -12.11 0.20 17.99
N LEU A 157 -13.38 0.44 18.31
CA LEU A 157 -13.77 1.19 19.50
C LEU A 157 -13.40 0.47 20.81
N LYS A 158 -13.46 -0.88 20.83
CA LYS A 158 -12.95 -1.68 21.94
C LYS A 158 -11.47 -1.38 22.17
N GLU A 159 -10.67 -1.47 21.13
CA GLU A 159 -9.23 -1.20 21.21
C GLU A 159 -8.93 0.25 21.62
N VAL A 160 -9.70 1.23 21.13
CA VAL A 160 -9.57 2.64 21.53
C VAL A 160 -9.87 2.82 23.02
N ARG A 161 -10.92 2.15 23.57
CA ARG A 161 -11.22 2.20 25.02
C ARG A 161 -10.12 1.54 25.85
N GLU A 162 -9.57 0.42 25.39
CA GLU A 162 -8.44 -0.26 26.05
C GLU A 162 -7.20 0.65 26.07
N LEU A 163 -6.89 1.30 24.94
CA LEU A 163 -5.78 2.26 24.84
C LEU A 163 -6.00 3.46 25.78
N ALA A 164 -7.23 4.02 25.81
CA ALA A 164 -7.58 5.15 26.66
C ALA A 164 -7.49 4.82 28.18
N ALA A 165 -7.63 3.54 28.54
CA ALA A 165 -7.48 3.06 29.93
C ALA A 165 -6.01 2.83 30.33
N MET A 166 -5.05 2.87 29.40
CA MET A 166 -3.62 2.66 29.74
C MET A 166 -3.05 3.85 30.49
N PRO A 167 -2.34 3.63 31.62
CA PRO A 167 -1.80 4.72 32.45
C PRO A 167 -0.84 5.67 31.72
N GLU A 168 -0.10 5.15 30.73
CA GLU A 168 0.87 5.91 29.95
C GLU A 168 0.26 6.68 28.76
N PHE A 169 -0.99 6.41 28.40
CA PHE A 169 -1.68 7.08 27.29
C PHE A 169 -2.01 8.54 27.63
N ARG A 170 -1.79 9.46 26.71
CA ARG A 170 -1.95 10.91 26.90
C ARG A 170 -3.17 11.51 26.19
N GLY A 171 -4.07 10.65 25.70
CA GLY A 171 -5.29 11.08 25.02
C GLY A 171 -5.14 11.31 23.50
N ASN A 172 -3.96 11.12 22.94
CA ASN A 172 -3.72 11.35 21.52
C ASN A 172 -3.44 10.02 20.78
N ILE A 173 -4.31 9.65 19.88
CA ILE A 173 -4.03 8.57 18.92
C ILE A 173 -3.10 9.14 17.85
N SER A 174 -1.91 8.57 17.72
CA SER A 174 -0.88 9.07 16.79
C SER A 174 -1.19 8.75 15.33
N ASP A 175 -1.92 7.67 15.07
CA ASP A 175 -2.42 7.27 13.75
C ASP A 175 -3.67 6.40 13.88
N LEU A 176 -4.82 6.92 13.46
CA LEU A 176 -6.04 6.13 13.26
C LEU A 176 -6.13 5.81 11.76
N GLY A 177 -5.48 4.74 11.34
CA GLY A 177 -5.31 4.51 9.91
C GLY A 177 -4.97 3.08 9.52
N ALA A 178 -4.34 2.98 8.37
CA ALA A 178 -3.93 1.75 7.73
C ALA A 178 -2.92 2.08 6.62
N PRO A 179 -2.48 1.13 5.77
CA PRO A 179 -1.57 1.42 4.65
C PRO A 179 -1.98 2.61 3.76
N THR A 180 -3.28 2.86 3.69
CA THR A 180 -3.89 4.05 3.06
C THR A 180 -5.11 4.43 3.90
N ALA A 181 -5.01 5.50 4.66
CA ALA A 181 -5.97 5.83 5.72
C ALA A 181 -7.43 5.90 5.25
N ASN A 182 -7.67 6.43 4.06
CA ASN A 182 -9.01 6.64 3.54
C ASN A 182 -9.58 5.48 2.70
N MET A 183 -9.12 4.24 2.95
CA MET A 183 -9.69 3.05 2.29
C MET A 183 -10.61 2.22 3.22
N TYR A 184 -10.81 2.64 4.47
CA TYR A 184 -11.67 1.92 5.41
C TYR A 184 -13.09 1.71 4.87
N GLY A 185 -13.55 0.47 4.88
CA GLY A 185 -14.88 0.08 4.40
C GLY A 185 -15.09 0.17 2.89
N MET A 186 -14.05 0.52 2.10
CA MET A 186 -14.18 0.60 0.65
C MET A 186 -14.11 -0.78 -0.02
N HIS A 187 -14.98 -1.00 -0.99
CA HIS A 187 -15.07 -2.26 -1.74
C HIS A 187 -15.65 -2.04 -3.14
N GLY A 188 -15.68 -3.09 -3.97
CA GLY A 188 -16.42 -3.06 -5.22
C GLY A 188 -17.93 -3.13 -4.98
N LYS A 189 -18.71 -2.31 -5.68
CA LYS A 189 -20.19 -2.26 -5.57
C LYS A 189 -20.83 -3.59 -5.96
N ASP A 190 -20.27 -4.27 -6.95
CA ASP A 190 -20.67 -5.59 -7.42
C ASP A 190 -19.51 -6.57 -7.18
N PRO A 191 -19.64 -7.48 -6.19
CA PRO A 191 -18.62 -8.50 -5.88
C PRO A 191 -18.35 -9.46 -7.03
N SER A 192 -19.35 -9.76 -7.89
CA SER A 192 -19.18 -10.69 -9.01
C SER A 192 -18.15 -10.17 -10.02
N ARG A 193 -18.15 -8.87 -10.27
CA ARG A 193 -17.13 -8.22 -11.12
C ARG A 193 -15.73 -8.25 -10.49
N CYS A 194 -15.64 -8.20 -9.17
CA CYS A 194 -14.38 -8.33 -8.47
C CYS A 194 -13.84 -9.76 -8.51
N ALA A 195 -14.72 -10.77 -8.49
CA ALA A 195 -14.34 -12.18 -8.49
C ALA A 195 -13.52 -12.59 -9.73
N VAL A 196 -13.82 -12.01 -10.89
CA VAL A 196 -13.12 -12.28 -12.16
C VAL A 196 -12.08 -11.23 -12.54
N CYS A 197 -11.86 -10.23 -11.67
CA CYS A 197 -11.00 -9.08 -11.97
C CYS A 197 -9.51 -9.47 -11.95
N ARG A 198 -8.79 -9.11 -13.03
CA ARG A 198 -7.34 -9.32 -13.16
C ARG A 198 -6.52 -8.05 -13.01
N ARG A 199 -7.16 -6.89 -12.76
CA ARG A 199 -6.46 -5.62 -12.58
C ARG A 199 -5.62 -5.64 -11.30
N LYS A 200 -4.37 -5.18 -11.38
CA LYS A 200 -3.53 -4.92 -10.21
C LYS A 200 -4.07 -3.77 -9.37
N SER A 201 -4.49 -2.68 -10.01
CA SER A 201 -4.96 -1.46 -9.37
C SER A 201 -6.44 -1.20 -9.66
N CYS A 202 -7.20 -0.76 -8.65
CA CYS A 202 -8.54 -0.22 -8.86
C CYS A 202 -8.54 1.27 -9.21
N LEU A 203 -7.38 1.93 -9.19
CA LEU A 203 -7.24 3.37 -9.44
C LEU A 203 -6.45 3.68 -10.71
N PHE A 204 -5.55 2.81 -11.15
CA PHE A 204 -4.71 3.03 -12.31
C PHE A 204 -5.01 2.02 -13.44
N PRO A 205 -4.97 2.41 -14.75
CA PRO A 205 -4.71 3.77 -15.28
C PRO A 205 -5.88 4.74 -15.08
N SER A 206 -7.03 4.26 -14.71
CA SER A 206 -8.21 5.04 -14.37
C SER A 206 -8.99 4.38 -13.23
N PRO A 207 -9.72 5.13 -12.39
CA PRO A 207 -10.55 4.56 -11.34
C PRO A 207 -11.57 3.55 -11.89
N CYS A 208 -11.70 2.42 -11.20
CA CYS A 208 -12.64 1.38 -11.56
C CYS A 208 -14.08 1.86 -11.34
N SER A 209 -14.94 1.74 -12.35
CA SER A 209 -16.35 2.13 -12.25
C SER A 209 -17.13 1.32 -11.20
N ASN A 210 -16.63 0.12 -10.86
CA ASN A 210 -17.20 -0.74 -9.82
C ASN A 210 -16.76 -0.35 -8.39
N MET A 211 -15.82 0.60 -8.24
CA MET A 211 -15.34 1.01 -6.91
C MET A 211 -16.34 1.92 -6.20
N ASP A 212 -16.68 1.58 -4.96
CA ASP A 212 -17.29 2.51 -4.02
C ASP A 212 -16.20 3.39 -3.42
N ARG A 213 -16.25 4.71 -3.69
CA ARG A 213 -15.29 5.71 -3.22
C ARG A 213 -15.90 6.63 -2.16
N ASN A 214 -17.07 6.27 -1.60
CA ASN A 214 -17.74 7.06 -0.59
C ASN A 214 -16.97 7.06 0.74
N HIS A 215 -16.78 8.23 1.35
CA HIS A 215 -16.02 8.42 2.58
C HIS A 215 -16.88 8.51 3.84
N GLU A 216 -18.21 8.41 3.75
CA GLU A 216 -19.09 8.56 4.93
C GLU A 216 -18.80 7.50 6.02
N ARG A 217 -18.40 6.27 5.63
CA ARG A 217 -18.05 5.22 6.61
C ARG A 217 -16.83 5.59 7.44
N VAL A 218 -15.77 6.06 6.81
CA VAL A 218 -14.55 6.46 7.54
C VAL A 218 -14.79 7.71 8.37
N LEU A 219 -15.61 8.65 7.90
CA LEU A 219 -16.03 9.83 8.66
C LEU A 219 -16.86 9.45 9.88
N ALA A 220 -17.79 8.50 9.75
CA ALA A 220 -18.56 7.99 10.88
C ALA A 220 -17.65 7.36 11.95
N LEU A 221 -16.69 6.54 11.51
CA LEU A 221 -15.70 5.93 12.41
C LEU A 221 -14.91 7.00 13.18
N TYR A 222 -14.39 8.03 12.50
CA TYR A 222 -13.61 9.10 13.15
C TYR A 222 -14.40 9.78 14.26
N ARG A 223 -15.63 10.17 14.00
CA ARG A 223 -16.54 10.79 14.99
C ARG A 223 -16.79 9.88 16.19
N ARG A 224 -17.00 8.59 15.95
CA ARG A 224 -17.19 7.61 17.04
C ARG A 224 -15.95 7.43 17.89
N VAL A 225 -14.76 7.43 17.29
CA VAL A 225 -13.48 7.35 18.01
C VAL A 225 -13.27 8.60 18.85
N ASP A 226 -13.49 9.79 18.29
CA ASP A 226 -13.30 11.06 19.03
C ASP A 226 -14.30 11.21 20.19
N ALA A 227 -15.47 10.57 20.10
CA ALA A 227 -16.45 10.54 21.19
C ALA A 227 -16.07 9.61 22.35
N VAL A 228 -15.02 8.78 22.23
CA VAL A 228 -14.58 7.89 23.32
C VAL A 228 -13.95 8.71 24.46
N LYS A 229 -14.44 8.51 25.69
CA LYS A 229 -13.90 9.15 26.88
C LYS A 229 -12.41 8.88 27.04
N GLY A 230 -11.61 9.93 27.16
CA GLY A 230 -10.14 9.87 27.30
C GLY A 230 -9.40 10.14 25.98
N ILE A 231 -10.10 10.21 24.85
CA ILE A 231 -9.51 10.68 23.59
C ILE A 231 -9.62 12.21 23.51
N ARG A 232 -8.52 12.87 23.19
CA ARG A 232 -8.42 14.31 22.92
C ARG A 232 -8.31 14.58 21.43
N HIS A 233 -7.48 13.80 20.76
CA HIS A 233 -7.25 13.90 19.32
C HIS A 233 -6.98 12.52 18.73
N SER A 234 -7.54 12.26 17.55
CA SER A 234 -7.18 11.12 16.71
C SER A 234 -6.53 11.63 15.42
N TYR A 235 -5.22 11.50 15.33
CA TYR A 235 -4.49 11.94 14.14
C TYR A 235 -4.48 10.86 13.07
N ILE A 236 -4.34 11.30 11.82
CA ILE A 236 -4.12 10.46 10.64
C ILE A 236 -2.67 10.68 10.21
N GLY A 237 -1.78 9.81 10.68
CA GLY A 237 -0.36 9.81 10.33
C GLY A 237 -0.06 9.05 9.04
N SER A 238 -0.93 8.10 8.68
CA SER A 238 -0.87 7.30 7.45
C SER A 238 -1.12 8.15 6.21
N GLY A 239 -0.61 7.68 5.06
CA GLY A 239 -0.83 8.36 3.79
C GLY A 239 -2.30 8.37 3.35
N VAL A 240 -2.71 9.48 2.77
CA VAL A 240 -4.05 9.67 2.19
C VAL A 240 -3.98 9.68 0.68
N ARG A 241 -4.85 8.92 0.03
CA ARG A 241 -4.97 8.91 -1.44
C ARG A 241 -6.04 9.90 -1.89
N TYR A 242 -5.60 11.01 -2.44
CA TYR A 242 -6.49 12.06 -2.93
C TYR A 242 -7.21 11.70 -4.24
N ASP A 243 -6.69 10.75 -5.01
CA ASP A 243 -7.35 10.19 -6.21
C ASP A 243 -8.57 9.31 -5.88
N LEU A 244 -8.87 9.09 -4.60
CA LEU A 244 -10.13 8.49 -4.17
C LEU A 244 -11.28 9.50 -4.11
N PHE A 245 -11.01 10.75 -3.78
CA PHE A 245 -12.04 11.77 -3.62
C PHE A 245 -11.95 12.94 -4.62
N LEU A 246 -10.85 13.01 -5.38
CA LEU A 246 -10.65 14.00 -6.45
C LEU A 246 -10.46 13.32 -7.80
N ASP A 247 -10.93 13.98 -8.85
CA ASP A 247 -10.61 13.69 -10.25
C ASP A 247 -10.35 15.00 -11.01
N GLU A 248 -10.18 14.92 -12.33
CA GLU A 248 -9.91 16.10 -13.17
C GLU A 248 -11.05 17.15 -13.14
N LYS A 249 -12.27 16.75 -12.77
CA LYS A 249 -13.44 17.63 -12.70
C LYS A 249 -13.64 18.25 -11.32
N GLY A 250 -13.01 17.72 -10.27
CA GLY A 250 -13.14 18.17 -8.89
C GLY A 250 -13.37 17.03 -7.90
N PHE A 251 -14.16 17.30 -6.86
CA PHE A 251 -14.57 16.24 -5.96
C PHE A 251 -15.49 15.24 -6.66
N VAL A 252 -15.19 13.94 -6.46
CA VAL A 252 -15.98 12.84 -7.02
C VAL A 252 -17.42 12.86 -6.52
N ASP A 253 -17.58 13.18 -5.24
CA ASP A 253 -18.86 13.37 -4.57
C ASP A 253 -18.73 14.29 -3.35
N GLY A 254 -19.87 14.57 -2.68
CA GLY A 254 -19.90 15.41 -1.49
C GLY A 254 -19.17 14.82 -0.28
N SER A 255 -19.04 13.50 -0.19
CA SER A 255 -18.33 12.83 0.92
C SER A 255 -16.84 13.11 0.88
N GLY A 256 -16.24 13.18 -0.31
CA GLY A 256 -14.83 13.50 -0.50
C GLY A 256 -14.47 14.91 -0.03
N LYS A 257 -15.33 15.90 -0.30
CA LYS A 257 -15.14 17.26 0.20
C LYS A 257 -15.23 17.33 1.72
N LYS A 258 -16.23 16.67 2.31
CA LYS A 258 -16.39 16.56 3.77
C LYS A 258 -15.16 15.90 4.39
N TYR A 259 -14.65 14.80 3.77
CA TYR A 259 -13.49 14.08 4.24
C TYR A 259 -12.23 14.95 4.30
N LEU A 260 -11.91 15.66 3.21
CA LEU A 260 -10.73 16.52 3.20
C LEU A 260 -10.83 17.62 4.27
N ARG A 261 -12.01 18.25 4.42
CA ARG A 261 -12.24 19.28 5.45
C ARG A 261 -12.11 18.74 6.86
N GLU A 262 -12.75 17.61 7.19
CA GLU A 262 -12.67 16.94 8.49
C GLU A 262 -11.22 16.58 8.84
N LEU A 263 -10.50 15.98 7.87
CA LEU A 263 -9.10 15.62 8.01
C LEU A 263 -8.24 16.82 8.37
N MET A 264 -8.39 17.94 7.65
CA MET A 264 -7.60 19.16 7.88
C MET A 264 -7.87 19.80 9.23
N LEU A 265 -9.12 19.83 9.67
CA LEU A 265 -9.54 20.54 10.87
C LEU A 265 -9.32 19.74 12.16
N HIS A 266 -9.50 18.42 12.11
CA HIS A 266 -9.60 17.60 13.31
C HIS A 266 -8.55 16.49 13.41
N HIS A 267 -7.99 16.02 12.28
CA HIS A 267 -7.17 14.80 12.25
C HIS A 267 -5.73 15.03 11.78
N THR A 268 -5.28 16.27 11.66
CA THR A 268 -3.88 16.59 11.38
C THR A 268 -3.26 17.40 12.54
N SER A 269 -1.96 17.25 12.74
CA SER A 269 -1.18 18.10 13.63
C SER A 269 -0.73 19.41 12.97
N GLY A 270 -1.50 19.91 12.00
CA GLY A 270 -1.14 21.07 11.17
C GLY A 270 -0.41 20.72 9.87
N ARG A 271 -0.14 19.42 9.61
CA ARG A 271 0.61 18.98 8.42
C ARG A 271 0.00 17.72 7.83
N LEU A 272 -0.46 17.80 6.58
CA LEU A 272 -1.02 16.67 5.83
C LEU A 272 0.01 16.12 4.85
N LYS A 273 0.38 14.85 5.03
CA LYS A 273 1.29 14.12 4.15
C LYS A 273 0.53 13.54 2.97
N VAL A 274 1.02 13.81 1.77
CA VAL A 274 0.48 13.26 0.52
C VAL A 274 1.62 12.86 -0.42
N ALA A 275 1.34 11.94 -1.32
CA ALA A 275 2.37 11.32 -2.14
C ALA A 275 2.10 11.52 -3.64
N PRO A 276 2.42 12.69 -4.23
CA PRO A 276 2.41 12.88 -5.68
C PRO A 276 3.48 12.06 -6.39
N GLU A 277 4.60 11.78 -5.73
CA GLU A 277 5.77 10.99 -6.12
C GLU A 277 6.65 11.63 -7.20
N HIS A 278 6.09 12.26 -8.22
CA HIS A 278 6.79 12.95 -9.31
C HIS A 278 5.88 14.01 -9.95
N THR A 279 6.45 14.88 -10.82
CA THR A 279 5.68 15.87 -11.61
C THR A 279 5.46 15.45 -13.06
N GLU A 280 6.30 14.56 -13.58
CA GLU A 280 6.26 14.14 -14.98
C GLU A 280 5.34 12.92 -15.15
N ASP A 281 4.29 13.06 -15.96
CA ASP A 281 3.29 12.02 -16.21
C ASP A 281 3.89 10.72 -16.76
N LYS A 282 4.96 10.80 -17.55
CA LYS A 282 5.71 9.63 -18.02
C LYS A 282 6.27 8.81 -16.87
N VAL A 283 6.85 9.46 -15.86
CA VAL A 283 7.41 8.78 -14.68
C VAL A 283 6.28 8.26 -13.79
N LEU A 284 5.23 9.05 -13.60
CA LEU A 284 4.03 8.65 -12.85
C LEU A 284 3.33 7.45 -13.48
N TYR A 285 3.33 7.32 -14.81
CA TYR A 285 2.83 6.13 -15.50
C TYR A 285 3.59 4.86 -15.09
N TYR A 286 4.93 4.91 -15.02
CA TYR A 286 5.74 3.79 -14.54
C TYR A 286 5.56 3.51 -13.05
N MET A 287 5.20 4.51 -12.27
CA MET A 287 4.87 4.37 -10.85
C MET A 287 3.45 3.85 -10.59
N ALA A 288 2.59 3.78 -11.62
CA ALA A 288 1.14 3.55 -11.51
C ALA A 288 0.46 4.56 -10.57
N LYS A 289 0.78 5.85 -10.77
CA LYS A 289 0.24 7.00 -10.02
C LYS A 289 -0.60 7.89 -10.94
N PRO A 290 -1.55 8.65 -10.40
CA PRO A 290 -2.30 9.64 -11.17
C PRO A 290 -1.41 10.77 -11.66
N SER A 291 -1.86 11.52 -12.69
CA SER A 291 -1.17 12.72 -13.17
C SER A 291 -0.95 13.73 -12.04
N PHE A 292 0.18 14.46 -12.12
CA PHE A 292 0.51 15.53 -11.16
C PHE A 292 -0.52 16.65 -11.11
N ARG A 293 -1.28 16.85 -12.18
CA ARG A 293 -2.42 17.81 -12.20
C ARG A 293 -3.42 17.57 -11.10
N LEU A 294 -3.59 16.32 -10.68
CA LEU A 294 -4.49 15.99 -9.58
C LEU A 294 -3.95 16.48 -8.22
N PHE A 295 -2.64 16.48 -8.03
CA PHE A 295 -2.01 17.10 -6.85
C PHE A 295 -2.17 18.63 -6.87
N GLU A 296 -2.02 19.28 -8.03
CA GLU A 296 -2.26 20.71 -8.17
C GLU A 296 -3.69 21.08 -7.79
N ARG A 297 -4.64 20.23 -8.17
CA ARG A 297 -6.05 20.40 -7.78
C ARG A 297 -6.26 20.20 -6.28
N LEU A 298 -5.66 19.15 -5.72
CA LEU A 298 -5.70 18.96 -4.25
C LEU A 298 -5.19 20.20 -3.54
N ARG A 299 -4.07 20.77 -3.98
CA ARG A 299 -3.50 21.98 -3.39
C ARG A 299 -4.47 23.17 -3.45
N ALA A 300 -5.11 23.38 -4.61
CA ALA A 300 -6.09 24.45 -4.75
C ALA A 300 -7.28 24.31 -3.80
N GLU A 301 -7.81 23.09 -3.64
CA GLU A 301 -8.90 22.83 -2.69
C GLU A 301 -8.42 22.95 -1.23
N PHE A 302 -7.22 22.50 -0.94
CA PHE A 302 -6.59 22.60 0.37
C PHE A 302 -6.37 24.08 0.79
N ASP A 303 -5.80 24.89 -0.10
CA ASP A 303 -5.61 26.32 0.13
C ASP A 303 -6.95 27.07 0.28
N LYS A 304 -8.00 26.61 -0.43
CA LYS A 304 -9.34 27.14 -0.30
C LYS A 304 -9.92 26.86 1.09
N ILE A 305 -9.82 25.61 1.58
CA ILE A 305 -10.29 25.24 2.92
C ILE A 305 -9.53 26.04 4.00
N ASN A 306 -8.20 26.17 3.90
CA ASN A 306 -7.43 27.00 4.83
C ASN A 306 -7.97 28.44 4.91
N ARG A 307 -8.30 29.05 3.76
CA ARG A 307 -8.87 30.41 3.74
C ARG A 307 -10.28 30.48 4.33
N GLU A 308 -11.14 29.50 3.99
CA GLU A 308 -12.52 29.42 4.48
C GLU A 308 -12.60 29.23 6.00
N GLU A 309 -11.66 28.42 6.56
CA GLU A 309 -11.63 28.05 7.98
C GLU A 309 -10.65 28.89 8.83
N GLY A 310 -9.87 29.78 8.22
CA GLY A 310 -8.85 30.54 8.92
C GLY A 310 -7.71 29.68 9.49
N THR A 311 -7.41 28.54 8.88
CA THR A 311 -6.37 27.62 9.30
C THR A 311 -5.09 27.78 8.48
N HIS A 312 -3.98 27.23 8.98
CA HIS A 312 -2.65 27.30 8.35
C HIS A 312 -2.04 25.90 8.21
N THR A 313 -2.86 24.89 7.92
CA THR A 313 -2.38 23.53 7.70
C THR A 313 -1.50 23.48 6.45
N GLU A 314 -0.40 22.73 6.51
CA GLU A 314 0.58 22.58 5.43
C GLU A 314 0.43 21.25 4.69
N LEU A 315 0.60 21.25 3.38
CA LEU A 315 0.79 20.04 2.59
C LEU A 315 2.27 19.65 2.56
N VAL A 316 2.56 18.39 2.90
CA VAL A 316 3.90 17.81 2.85
C VAL A 316 3.94 16.75 1.76
N PRO A 317 4.43 17.07 0.55
CA PRO A 317 4.49 16.11 -0.55
C PRO A 317 5.70 15.18 -0.42
N TYR A 318 5.47 13.90 -0.76
CA TYR A 318 6.51 12.89 -0.94
C TYR A 318 6.90 12.77 -2.40
N PHE A 319 8.22 12.64 -2.66
CA PHE A 319 8.76 12.43 -3.99
C PHE A 319 9.77 11.28 -4.00
N ILE A 320 9.86 10.60 -5.14
CA ILE A 320 10.82 9.53 -5.38
C ILE A 320 11.72 9.93 -6.55
N SER A 321 13.03 9.99 -6.30
CA SER A 321 14.04 10.16 -7.34
C SER A 321 14.47 8.80 -7.91
N SER A 322 15.04 8.82 -9.11
CA SER A 322 15.69 7.66 -9.74
C SER A 322 14.79 6.42 -9.90
N HIS A 323 13.47 6.60 -9.96
CA HIS A 323 12.55 5.52 -10.31
C HIS A 323 12.78 5.06 -11.77
N PRO A 324 12.61 3.78 -12.12
CA PRO A 324 12.61 3.37 -13.52
C PRO A 324 11.74 4.28 -14.39
N GLY A 325 12.26 4.71 -15.54
CA GLY A 325 11.66 5.70 -16.41
C GLY A 325 11.99 7.17 -16.09
N CYS A 326 12.63 7.44 -14.94
CA CYS A 326 13.01 8.79 -14.52
C CYS A 326 14.45 9.11 -14.96
N THR A 327 14.62 10.13 -15.80
CA THR A 327 15.92 10.65 -16.21
C THR A 327 16.33 11.86 -15.37
N LEU A 328 17.61 12.25 -15.44
CA LEU A 328 18.09 13.48 -14.81
C LEU A 328 17.33 14.73 -15.32
N GLN A 329 16.91 14.73 -16.61
CA GLN A 329 16.11 15.82 -17.17
C GLN A 329 14.71 15.88 -16.53
N ASP A 330 14.08 14.74 -16.27
CA ASP A 330 12.77 14.68 -15.60
C ASP A 330 12.89 15.24 -14.17
N MET A 331 13.99 14.94 -13.47
CA MET A 331 14.26 15.49 -12.14
C MET A 331 14.52 17.02 -12.16
N ARG A 332 15.21 17.53 -13.19
CA ARG A 332 15.39 18.99 -13.36
C ARG A 332 14.05 19.70 -13.59
N LYS A 333 13.14 19.10 -14.37
CA LYS A 333 11.80 19.64 -14.55
C LYS A 333 11.01 19.64 -13.24
N LEU A 334 11.09 18.54 -12.46
CA LEU A 334 10.46 18.48 -11.15
C LEU A 334 10.99 19.59 -10.24
N ALA A 335 12.32 19.73 -10.12
CA ALA A 335 12.95 20.75 -9.26
C ALA A 335 12.58 22.18 -9.65
N SER A 336 12.31 22.45 -10.94
CA SER A 336 11.91 23.76 -11.46
C SER A 336 10.39 23.96 -11.56
N ASN A 337 9.58 23.00 -11.11
CA ASN A 337 8.12 23.07 -11.23
C ASN A 337 7.55 24.22 -10.39
N LYS A 338 6.87 25.15 -11.05
CA LYS A 338 6.29 26.34 -10.40
C LYS A 338 5.23 26.02 -9.34
N SER A 339 4.49 24.92 -9.53
CA SER A 339 3.47 24.48 -8.57
C SER A 339 4.07 23.98 -7.25
N LEU A 340 5.38 23.77 -7.19
CA LEU A 340 6.08 23.36 -5.96
C LEU A 340 6.77 24.54 -5.26
N LYS A 341 6.70 25.74 -5.84
CA LYS A 341 7.29 26.95 -5.23
C LYS A 341 6.63 27.24 -3.88
N GLY A 342 7.44 27.44 -2.86
CA GLY A 342 6.99 27.70 -1.49
C GLY A 342 6.60 26.47 -0.69
N ILE A 343 6.71 25.26 -1.25
CA ILE A 343 6.54 24.02 -0.52
C ILE A 343 7.91 23.55 0.00
N TRP A 344 7.99 23.24 1.28
CA TRP A 344 9.20 22.66 1.87
C TRP A 344 9.33 21.18 1.50
N MET A 345 10.45 20.82 0.85
CA MET A 345 10.73 19.46 0.39
C MET A 345 11.43 18.67 1.49
N GLU A 346 10.66 18.06 2.38
CA GLU A 346 11.22 17.25 3.48
C GLU A 346 11.35 15.76 3.12
N GLN A 347 10.45 15.28 2.28
CA GLN A 347 10.26 13.85 2.08
C GLN A 347 10.64 13.47 0.64
N VAL A 348 11.93 13.28 0.44
CA VAL A 348 12.48 12.81 -0.83
C VAL A 348 13.27 11.53 -0.60
N GLN A 349 12.90 10.48 -1.30
CA GLN A 349 13.57 9.18 -1.24
C GLN A 349 14.14 8.80 -2.60
N ASP A 350 15.30 8.15 -2.61
CA ASP A 350 15.76 7.46 -3.81
C ASP A 350 14.94 6.18 -3.98
N PHE A 351 14.62 5.85 -5.23
CA PHE A 351 14.04 4.55 -5.52
C PHE A 351 14.97 3.43 -5.04
N MET A 352 14.41 2.57 -4.21
CA MET A 352 15.05 1.37 -3.73
C MET A 352 14.27 0.17 -4.24
N PRO A 353 14.90 -0.73 -5.02
CA PRO A 353 14.24 -1.94 -5.49
C PRO A 353 13.75 -2.77 -4.30
N THR A 354 12.46 -3.00 -4.24
CA THR A 354 11.84 -3.83 -3.20
C THR A 354 11.27 -5.08 -3.85
N PRO A 355 11.57 -6.29 -3.34
CA PRO A 355 11.08 -7.53 -3.91
C PRO A 355 9.55 -7.53 -4.12
N MET A 356 9.07 -8.26 -5.10
CA MET A 356 7.66 -8.40 -5.46
C MET A 356 6.99 -7.10 -5.94
N THR A 357 7.77 -6.15 -6.49
CA THR A 357 7.23 -4.93 -7.09
C THR A 357 7.54 -4.84 -8.59
N THR A 358 6.59 -4.35 -9.37
CA THR A 358 6.76 -4.08 -10.81
C THR A 358 7.97 -3.18 -11.07
N SER A 359 8.19 -2.15 -10.23
CA SER A 359 9.32 -1.24 -10.38
C SER A 359 10.67 -1.93 -10.18
N SER A 360 10.74 -2.95 -9.30
CA SER A 360 11.97 -3.74 -9.14
C SER A 360 12.25 -4.61 -10.35
N ILE A 361 11.20 -5.15 -10.98
CA ILE A 361 11.38 -5.89 -12.24
C ILE A 361 11.87 -4.96 -13.35
N MET A 362 11.26 -3.78 -13.50
CA MET A 362 11.77 -2.77 -14.43
C MET A 362 13.24 -2.43 -14.15
N PHE A 363 13.61 -2.28 -12.87
CA PHE A 363 14.98 -1.98 -12.47
C PHE A 363 15.97 -3.10 -12.83
N CYS A 364 15.59 -4.35 -12.60
CA CYS A 364 16.47 -5.50 -12.85
C CYS A 364 16.56 -5.89 -14.33
N THR A 365 15.45 -5.74 -15.07
CA THR A 365 15.37 -6.26 -16.45
C THR A 365 15.47 -5.19 -17.52
N GLY A 366 15.30 -3.91 -17.18
CA GLY A 366 15.15 -2.84 -18.15
C GLY A 366 13.84 -2.88 -18.94
N LEU A 367 12.87 -3.72 -18.55
CA LEU A 367 11.61 -3.93 -19.25
C LEU A 367 10.40 -3.60 -18.36
N ASP A 368 9.39 -2.98 -18.92
CA ASP A 368 8.06 -2.89 -18.28
C ASP A 368 7.33 -4.22 -18.43
N PRO A 369 7.13 -5.00 -17.35
CA PRO A 369 6.53 -6.33 -17.45
C PRO A 369 5.06 -6.33 -17.91
N ARG A 370 4.41 -5.16 -17.95
CA ARG A 370 3.04 -5.01 -18.46
C ARG A 370 2.97 -4.94 -19.99
N THR A 371 4.04 -4.43 -20.61
CA THR A 371 4.10 -4.14 -22.07
C THR A 371 5.28 -4.78 -22.77
N MET A 372 6.25 -5.32 -22.03
CA MET A 372 7.53 -5.84 -22.51
C MET A 372 8.35 -4.83 -23.31
N LYS A 373 8.09 -3.52 -23.11
CA LYS A 373 8.86 -2.42 -23.71
C LYS A 373 10.01 -2.03 -22.81
N GLU A 374 11.09 -1.57 -23.42
CA GLU A 374 12.26 -1.04 -22.71
C GLU A 374 11.92 0.17 -21.86
N VAL A 375 12.53 0.24 -20.69
CA VAL A 375 12.42 1.33 -19.73
C VAL A 375 13.81 1.79 -19.35
N PHE A 376 14.05 3.10 -19.40
CA PHE A 376 15.30 3.68 -18.88
C PHE A 376 15.44 3.39 -17.38
N VAL A 377 16.62 2.98 -16.98
CA VAL A 377 16.95 2.74 -15.57
C VAL A 377 18.30 3.36 -15.23
N GLU A 378 18.34 4.16 -14.18
CA GLU A 378 19.60 4.71 -13.68
C GLU A 378 20.22 3.74 -12.67
N HIS A 379 21.34 3.15 -13.05
CA HIS A 379 22.09 2.21 -12.20
C HIS A 379 23.32 2.89 -11.53
N ASP A 380 23.80 4.02 -12.06
CA ASP A 380 24.96 4.72 -11.53
C ASP A 380 24.62 5.40 -10.18
N PRO A 381 25.27 5.00 -9.06
CA PRO A 381 25.01 5.58 -7.75
C PRO A 381 25.26 7.10 -7.68
N GLU A 382 26.26 7.62 -8.41
CA GLU A 382 26.58 9.06 -8.39
C GLU A 382 25.50 9.86 -9.13
N ARG A 383 25.01 9.35 -10.27
CA ARG A 383 23.87 9.96 -10.98
C ARG A 383 22.58 9.90 -10.16
N LYS A 384 22.34 8.84 -9.41
CA LYS A 384 21.20 8.76 -8.47
C LYS A 384 21.31 9.83 -7.38
N LYS A 385 22.51 10.02 -6.79
CA LYS A 385 22.76 11.11 -5.84
C LYS A 385 22.57 12.49 -6.47
N GLU A 386 23.03 12.67 -7.72
CA GLU A 386 22.79 13.90 -8.45
C GLU A 386 21.30 14.18 -8.60
N GLN A 387 20.51 13.21 -9.05
CA GLN A 387 19.06 13.33 -9.17
C GLN A 387 18.42 13.77 -7.84
N LYS A 388 18.75 13.12 -6.73
CA LYS A 388 18.24 13.47 -5.40
C LYS A 388 18.67 14.89 -4.96
N SER A 389 19.91 15.27 -5.24
CA SER A 389 20.44 16.58 -4.83
C SER A 389 19.67 17.76 -5.39
N LEU A 390 18.99 17.58 -6.54
CA LEU A 390 18.21 18.63 -7.17
C LEU A 390 17.06 19.15 -6.31
N PHE A 391 16.55 18.36 -5.38
CA PHE A 391 15.51 18.80 -4.44
C PHE A 391 16.02 19.80 -3.39
N PHE A 392 17.32 19.76 -3.09
CA PHE A 392 17.93 20.53 -2.01
C PHE A 392 18.80 21.70 -2.51
N ARG A 393 18.90 21.85 -3.84
CA ARG A 393 19.58 23.03 -4.43
C ARG A 393 18.62 24.22 -4.33
N LYS A 394 18.98 25.20 -3.51
CA LYS A 394 18.32 26.51 -3.42
C LYS A 394 18.70 27.38 -4.61
#